data_b5cd039dbb393112422c7e3817c8c7a5
#
_entry.id   b5cd039dbb393112422c7e3817c8c7a5
#
_cell.length_a   1.000
_cell.length_b   1.000
_cell.length_c   1.000
_cell.angle_alpha   90.00
_cell.angle_beta   90.00
_cell.angle_gamma   90.00
#
_symmetry.space_group_name_H-M   'P 1'
#
loop_
_entity.id
_entity.type
_entity.pdbx_description
1 polymer ?
#
loop_
_entity_poly.entity_id
_entity_poly.type
_entity_poly.pdbx_seq_one_letter_code
_entity_poly.pdbx_strand_id
1 'polypeptide(L)'
;MKLLRLFSTHFTKNHEWFRFSSPSLAKVGITDYAQKALGDVVFVEINPQLAQSVSPNEPIGVVESVKSATDIFSPVKGRVTKINEQVLKKPSLVNQDPEGEGWLLELECEESLNCPTNFLSRQQYAEFCLKEE
;
A
#
# COMPACT_ATOMS: atom_id res chain seq x y z
N MET A 1 7.01 -23.03 -0.73
CA MET A 1 5.81 -22.60 0.01
C MET A 1 5.96 -21.20 0.58
N LYS A 2 6.97 -20.98 1.43
CA LYS A 2 7.19 -19.65 2.02
C LYS A 2 7.57 -18.61 0.97
N LEU A 3 8.31 -19.00 -0.08
CA LEU A 3 8.69 -18.09 -1.15
C LEU A 3 7.49 -17.55 -1.91
N LEU A 4 6.48 -18.40 -2.17
CA LEU A 4 5.27 -17.97 -2.85
C LEU A 4 4.50 -16.94 -2.00
N ARG A 5 4.50 -17.11 -0.68
CA ARG A 5 3.86 -16.15 0.22
C ARG A 5 4.58 -14.82 0.24
N LEU A 6 5.93 -14.84 0.17
CA LEU A 6 6.73 -13.62 0.16
C LEU A 6 6.42 -12.72 -1.03
N PHE A 7 6.19 -13.32 -2.20
CA PHE A 7 5.94 -12.55 -3.41
C PHE A 7 4.47 -12.34 -3.70
N SER A 8 3.59 -12.86 -2.82
CA SER A 8 2.16 -12.60 -2.94
C SER A 8 1.82 -11.21 -2.45
N THR A 9 0.77 -10.62 -3.05
CA THR A 9 0.25 -9.36 -2.57
C THR A 9 -0.71 -9.62 -1.43
N HIS A 10 -0.57 -8.87 -0.35
CA HIS A 10 -1.44 -8.95 0.82
C HIS A 10 -2.26 -7.68 0.91
N PHE A 11 -3.47 -7.79 1.44
CA PHE A 11 -4.43 -6.69 1.46
C PHE A 11 -4.94 -6.43 2.85
N THR A 12 -5.29 -5.17 3.13
CA THR A 12 -5.90 -4.76 4.39
C THR A 12 -7.36 -4.39 4.15
N LYS A 13 -8.13 -4.32 5.25
CA LYS A 13 -9.53 -3.87 5.17
C LYS A 13 -9.65 -2.37 4.94
N ASN A 14 -8.54 -1.63 5.05
CA ASN A 14 -8.48 -0.21 4.70
C ASN A 14 -8.13 0.01 3.23
N HIS A 15 -8.12 -1.07 2.43
CA HIS A 15 -7.84 -1.02 1.00
C HIS A 15 -6.41 -0.58 0.68
N GLU A 16 -5.47 -1.03 1.49
CA GLU A 16 -4.04 -0.91 1.22
C GLU A 16 -3.50 -2.29 0.82
N TRP A 17 -2.44 -2.29 0.04
CA TRP A 17 -1.75 -3.53 -0.29
C TRP A 17 -0.28 -3.42 0.07
N PHE A 18 0.35 -4.55 0.29
CA PHE A 18 1.80 -4.62 0.39
C PHE A 18 2.30 -5.91 -0.24
N ARG A 19 3.50 -5.85 -0.80
CA ARG A 19 4.10 -6.98 -1.51
C ARG A 19 5.60 -6.97 -1.31
N PHE A 20 6.14 -8.10 -0.85
CA PHE A 20 7.58 -8.24 -0.68
C PHE A 20 8.25 -8.45 -2.02
N SER A 21 9.29 -7.67 -2.31
CA SER A 21 10.15 -7.87 -3.47
C SER A 21 11.41 -8.64 -3.10
N SER A 22 11.67 -8.78 -1.80
CA SER A 22 12.76 -9.56 -1.23
C SER A 22 12.34 -10.00 0.17
N PRO A 23 13.13 -10.83 0.88
CA PRO A 23 12.73 -11.25 2.23
C PRO A 23 12.50 -10.12 3.23
N SER A 24 13.04 -8.93 2.99
CA SER A 24 12.93 -7.84 3.95
C SER A 24 12.32 -6.56 3.39
N LEU A 25 12.10 -6.45 2.07
CA LEU A 25 11.62 -5.22 1.46
C LEU A 25 10.20 -5.37 0.93
N ALA A 26 9.30 -4.49 1.37
CA ALA A 26 7.90 -4.52 0.96
C ALA A 26 7.51 -3.17 0.36
N LYS A 27 6.87 -3.20 -0.81
CA LYS A 27 6.22 -2.03 -1.38
C LYS A 27 4.80 -1.94 -0.88
N VAL A 28 4.31 -0.73 -0.70
CA VAL A 28 2.99 -0.43 -0.14
C VAL A 28 2.26 0.52 -1.08
N GLY A 29 0.98 0.32 -1.24
CA GLY A 29 0.14 1.21 -2.04
C GLY A 29 -1.32 1.04 -1.71
N ILE A 30 -2.18 1.68 -2.50
CA ILE A 30 -3.63 1.51 -2.38
C ILE A 30 -4.14 0.59 -3.49
N THR A 31 -5.27 -0.05 -3.24
CA THR A 31 -5.81 -1.04 -4.17
C THR A 31 -6.55 -0.39 -5.34
N ASP A 32 -6.83 -1.20 -6.35
CA ASP A 32 -7.66 -0.77 -7.48
C ASP A 32 -9.05 -0.36 -7.00
N TYR A 33 -9.61 -1.10 -6.04
CA TYR A 33 -10.89 -0.74 -5.44
C TYR A 33 -10.85 0.66 -4.83
N ALA A 34 -9.78 0.95 -4.08
CA ALA A 34 -9.63 2.25 -3.43
C ALA A 34 -9.53 3.38 -4.44
N GLN A 35 -8.75 3.23 -5.51
CA GLN A 35 -8.59 4.30 -6.48
C GLN A 35 -9.88 4.53 -7.27
N LYS A 36 -10.65 3.46 -7.52
CA LYS A 36 -11.95 3.62 -8.19
C LYS A 36 -12.93 4.40 -7.31
N ALA A 37 -12.93 4.11 -6.02
CA ALA A 37 -13.79 4.82 -5.08
C ALA A 37 -13.41 6.29 -4.95
N LEU A 38 -12.10 6.60 -5.01
CA LEU A 38 -11.61 7.98 -4.93
C LEU A 38 -11.90 8.77 -6.19
N GLY A 39 -11.77 8.15 -7.37
CA GLY A 39 -11.80 8.86 -8.63
C GLY A 39 -10.45 9.42 -8.99
N ASP A 40 -10.40 10.44 -9.85
CA ASP A 40 -9.15 10.97 -10.37
C ASP A 40 -8.27 11.56 -9.27
N VAL A 41 -7.11 10.94 -9.06
CA VAL A 41 -6.15 11.38 -8.06
C VAL A 41 -5.38 12.59 -8.58
N VAL A 42 -5.35 13.64 -7.80
CA VAL A 42 -4.72 14.92 -8.17
C VAL A 42 -3.52 15.27 -7.29
N PHE A 43 -3.39 14.63 -6.13
CA PHE A 43 -2.28 14.93 -5.22
C PHE A 43 -1.99 13.73 -4.34
N VAL A 44 -0.70 13.47 -4.11
CA VAL A 44 -0.23 12.43 -3.19
C VAL A 44 0.79 13.05 -2.26
N GLU A 45 0.62 12.83 -0.97
CA GLU A 45 1.57 13.27 0.04
C GLU A 45 2.06 12.05 0.80
N ILE A 46 3.39 11.94 0.96
CA ILE A 46 4.03 10.87 1.74
C ILE A 46 4.70 11.55 2.92
N ASN A 47 4.25 11.22 4.13
CA ASN A 47 4.68 11.92 5.34
C ASN A 47 6.03 11.45 5.90
N PRO A 48 6.30 10.12 6.05
CA PRO A 48 7.59 9.71 6.60
C PRO A 48 8.72 9.98 5.64
N GLN A 49 9.86 10.32 6.22
CA GLN A 49 11.08 10.55 5.46
C GLN A 49 11.87 9.25 5.35
N LEU A 50 12.86 9.24 4.44
CA LEU A 50 13.77 8.10 4.32
C LEU A 50 14.41 7.80 5.66
N ALA A 51 14.60 6.52 5.94
CA ALA A 51 15.15 5.97 7.18
C ALA A 51 14.26 6.12 8.41
N GLN A 52 13.10 6.75 8.29
CA GLN A 52 12.16 6.87 9.40
C GLN A 52 11.42 5.55 9.62
N SER A 53 11.25 5.16 10.88
CA SER A 53 10.48 3.96 11.25
C SER A 53 9.01 4.28 11.30
N VAL A 54 8.19 3.32 10.87
CA VAL A 54 6.73 3.43 10.97
C VAL A 54 6.19 2.18 11.65
N SER A 55 5.06 2.35 12.33
CA SER A 55 4.37 1.25 13.03
C SER A 55 3.10 0.88 12.29
N PRO A 56 2.54 -0.33 12.53
CA PRO A 56 1.27 -0.69 11.92
C PRO A 56 0.20 0.33 12.30
N ASN A 57 -0.64 0.68 11.32
CA ASN A 57 -1.73 1.65 11.45
C ASN A 57 -1.28 3.09 11.72
N GLU A 58 0.00 3.38 11.55
CA GLU A 58 0.50 4.75 11.60
C GLU A 58 0.20 5.43 10.27
N PRO A 59 -0.30 6.69 10.26
CA PRO A 59 -0.54 7.41 9.01
C PRO A 59 0.78 7.64 8.26
N ILE A 60 0.80 7.29 6.98
CA ILE A 60 2.00 7.44 6.16
C ILE A 60 1.79 8.37 4.97
N GLY A 61 0.57 8.81 4.73
CA GLY A 61 0.34 9.73 3.63
C GLY A 61 -1.12 9.99 3.39
N VAL A 62 -1.37 10.81 2.38
CA VAL A 62 -2.71 11.19 1.95
C VAL A 62 -2.76 11.07 0.43
N VAL A 63 -3.85 10.51 -0.09
CA VAL A 63 -4.14 10.49 -1.52
C VAL A 63 -5.39 11.32 -1.72
N GLU A 64 -5.29 12.40 -2.51
CA GLU A 64 -6.40 13.31 -2.75
C GLU A 64 -6.90 13.20 -4.19
N SER A 65 -8.21 13.13 -4.32
CA SER A 65 -8.88 13.16 -5.62
C SER A 65 -9.65 14.46 -5.76
N VAL A 66 -10.28 14.65 -6.93
CA VAL A 66 -11.10 15.84 -7.15
C VAL A 66 -12.29 15.92 -6.21
N LYS A 67 -12.73 14.80 -5.62
CA LYS A 67 -13.92 14.79 -4.77
C LYS A 67 -13.64 14.48 -3.30
N SER A 68 -12.49 13.91 -2.94
CA SER A 68 -12.23 13.56 -1.55
C SER A 68 -10.75 13.30 -1.31
N ALA A 69 -10.39 13.11 -0.03
CA ALA A 69 -9.03 12.74 0.36
C ALA A 69 -9.12 11.53 1.29
N THR A 70 -8.13 10.66 1.23
CA THR A 70 -8.06 9.51 2.11
C THR A 70 -6.68 9.40 2.74
N ASP A 71 -6.67 9.10 4.03
CA ASP A 71 -5.42 8.82 4.75
C ASP A 71 -4.97 7.40 4.44
N ILE A 72 -3.66 7.22 4.30
CA ILE A 72 -3.06 5.92 4.09
C ILE A 72 -2.30 5.56 5.34
N PHE A 73 -2.52 4.32 5.82
CA PHE A 73 -1.87 3.82 7.03
C PHE A 73 -0.92 2.71 6.67
N SER A 74 0.18 2.60 7.43
CA SER A 74 1.13 1.52 7.18
C SER A 74 0.51 0.19 7.59
N PRO A 75 0.51 -0.81 6.71
CA PRO A 75 -0.02 -2.13 7.08
C PRO A 75 0.94 -2.91 7.98
N VAL A 76 2.23 -2.60 7.94
CA VAL A 76 3.25 -3.35 8.65
C VAL A 76 4.24 -2.41 9.31
N LYS A 77 4.99 -2.95 10.28
CA LYS A 77 6.10 -2.22 10.89
C LYS A 77 7.31 -2.29 9.97
N GLY A 78 7.98 -1.15 9.79
CA GLY A 78 9.18 -1.13 8.98
C GLY A 78 9.85 0.23 8.97
N ARG A 79 10.93 0.31 8.21
CA ARG A 79 11.68 1.55 8.04
C ARG A 79 11.63 1.95 6.57
N VAL A 80 11.36 3.21 6.31
CA VAL A 80 11.21 3.71 4.93
C VAL A 80 12.54 3.67 4.20
N THR A 81 12.62 2.92 3.11
CA THR A 81 13.82 2.80 2.28
C THR A 81 13.69 3.54 0.96
N LYS A 82 12.47 3.68 0.45
CA LYS A 82 12.21 4.41 -0.80
C LYS A 82 10.85 5.08 -0.75
N ILE A 83 10.76 6.23 -1.41
CA ILE A 83 9.50 6.92 -1.66
C ILE A 83 9.37 7.02 -3.17
N ASN A 84 8.19 6.72 -3.69
CA ASN A 84 7.97 6.76 -5.14
C ASN A 84 7.80 8.20 -5.61
N GLU A 85 8.88 8.78 -6.09
CA GLU A 85 8.89 10.16 -6.58
C GLU A 85 7.97 10.34 -7.79
N GLN A 86 7.73 9.27 -8.54
CA GLN A 86 6.91 9.36 -9.75
C GLN A 86 5.45 9.66 -9.43
N VAL A 87 4.90 9.09 -8.35
CA VAL A 87 3.51 9.38 -7.97
C VAL A 87 3.39 10.80 -7.41
N LEU A 88 4.45 11.34 -6.83
CA LEU A 88 4.44 12.72 -6.35
C LEU A 88 4.40 13.69 -7.52
N LYS A 89 5.10 13.38 -8.61
CA LYS A 89 5.13 14.20 -9.82
C LYS A 89 3.92 13.97 -10.71
N LYS A 90 3.43 12.72 -10.77
CA LYS A 90 2.30 12.35 -11.62
C LYS A 90 1.31 11.51 -10.80
N PRO A 91 0.46 12.15 -10.00
CA PRO A 91 -0.49 11.43 -9.13
C PRO A 91 -1.42 10.47 -9.87
N SER A 92 -1.71 10.73 -11.15
CA SER A 92 -2.58 9.86 -11.93
C SER A 92 -2.03 8.43 -12.10
N LEU A 93 -0.74 8.20 -11.80
CA LEU A 93 -0.20 6.84 -11.79
C LEU A 93 -0.95 5.94 -10.79
N VAL A 94 -1.45 6.51 -9.71
CA VAL A 94 -2.24 5.76 -8.73
C VAL A 94 -3.52 5.21 -9.37
N ASN A 95 -4.12 5.97 -10.29
CA ASN A 95 -5.29 5.49 -11.02
C ASN A 95 -4.91 4.50 -12.11
N GLN A 96 -3.81 4.76 -12.81
CA GLN A 96 -3.42 3.97 -13.98
C GLN A 96 -2.91 2.59 -13.61
N ASP A 97 -2.14 2.50 -12.53
CA ASP A 97 -1.50 1.24 -12.16
C ASP A 97 -1.27 1.20 -10.64
N PRO A 98 -2.35 1.12 -9.84
CA PRO A 98 -2.24 1.26 -8.39
C PRO A 98 -1.40 0.18 -7.71
N GLU A 99 -1.38 -1.03 -8.26
CA GLU A 99 -0.62 -2.14 -7.68
C GLU A 99 0.71 -2.39 -8.40
N GLY A 100 1.10 -1.51 -9.30
CA GLY A 100 2.37 -1.57 -10.01
C GLY A 100 3.11 -0.26 -9.86
N GLU A 101 3.18 0.51 -10.95
CA GLU A 101 3.93 1.77 -10.97
C GLU A 101 3.40 2.81 -9.98
N GLY A 102 2.16 2.66 -9.53
CA GLY A 102 1.53 3.57 -8.57
C GLY A 102 1.80 3.24 -7.11
N TRP A 103 2.80 2.43 -6.80
CA TRP A 103 3.16 2.16 -5.41
C TRP A 103 3.60 3.46 -4.72
N LEU A 104 3.44 3.52 -3.38
CA LEU A 104 3.69 4.76 -2.64
C LEU A 104 5.06 4.79 -1.97
N LEU A 105 5.39 3.77 -1.19
CA LEU A 105 6.69 3.72 -0.52
C LEU A 105 7.14 2.27 -0.34
N GLU A 106 8.41 2.12 0.03
CA GLU A 106 9.00 0.81 0.31
C GLU A 106 9.50 0.80 1.74
N LEU A 107 9.24 -0.29 2.44
CA LEU A 107 9.63 -0.47 3.82
C LEU A 107 10.58 -1.66 3.95
N GLU A 108 11.59 -1.50 4.80
CA GLU A 108 12.41 -2.62 5.24
C GLU A 108 11.80 -3.19 6.51
N CYS A 109 11.42 -4.46 6.46
CA CYS A 109 10.73 -5.15 7.55
C CYS A 109 11.63 -6.23 8.14
N GLU A 110 11.63 -6.38 9.47
CA GLU A 110 12.49 -7.35 10.12
C GLU A 110 12.02 -8.79 9.95
N GLU A 111 10.71 -9.00 9.88
CA GLU A 111 10.13 -10.33 9.93
C GLU A 111 9.19 -10.59 8.77
N SER A 112 9.72 -10.54 7.56
CA SER A 112 8.95 -10.78 6.34
C SER A 112 8.31 -12.17 6.29
N LEU A 113 8.93 -13.16 6.96
CA LEU A 113 8.43 -14.54 6.96
C LEU A 113 7.25 -14.73 7.88
N ASN A 114 7.02 -13.79 8.79
CA ASN A 114 5.94 -13.86 9.77
C ASN A 114 4.82 -12.87 9.44
N CYS A 115 4.36 -12.89 8.19
CA CYS A 115 3.21 -12.06 7.80
C CYS A 115 2.05 -12.37 8.74
N PRO A 116 1.48 -11.35 9.39
CA PRO A 116 0.35 -11.57 10.27
C PRO A 116 -0.80 -12.24 9.53
N THR A 117 -1.49 -13.13 10.22
CA THR A 117 -2.58 -13.89 9.62
C THR A 117 -3.84 -13.05 9.41
N ASN A 118 -3.86 -11.82 9.93
CA ASN A 118 -5.02 -10.94 9.79
C ASN A 118 -5.07 -10.17 8.46
N PHE A 119 -4.06 -10.36 7.60
CA PHE A 119 -4.11 -9.77 6.25
C PHE A 119 -4.87 -10.68 5.30
N LEU A 120 -5.48 -10.08 4.29
CA LEU A 120 -6.31 -10.80 3.34
C LEU A 120 -5.47 -11.21 2.12
N SER A 121 -5.74 -12.42 1.61
CA SER A 121 -5.24 -12.82 0.31
C SER A 121 -6.04 -12.08 -0.77
N ARG A 122 -5.61 -12.19 -2.03
CA ARG A 122 -6.35 -11.56 -3.14
C ARG A 122 -7.79 -12.07 -3.20
N GLN A 123 -8.00 -13.37 -3.02
CA GLN A 123 -9.36 -13.93 -3.06
C GLN A 123 -10.19 -13.44 -1.89
N GLN A 124 -9.62 -13.45 -0.69
CA GLN A 124 -10.32 -12.97 0.51
C GLN A 124 -10.67 -11.49 0.38
N TYR A 125 -9.75 -10.72 -0.19
CA TYR A 125 -9.98 -9.30 -0.39
C TYR A 125 -11.09 -9.05 -1.42
N ALA A 126 -11.12 -9.81 -2.49
CA ALA A 126 -12.17 -9.68 -3.50
C ALA A 126 -13.55 -9.95 -2.87
N GLU A 127 -13.65 -10.96 -2.02
CA GLU A 127 -14.89 -11.26 -1.31
C GLU A 127 -15.27 -10.15 -0.34
N PHE A 128 -14.29 -9.58 0.34
CA PHE A 128 -14.50 -8.45 1.24
C PHE A 128 -15.07 -7.25 0.50
N CYS A 129 -14.51 -6.92 -0.67
CA CYS A 129 -14.98 -5.79 -1.47
C CYS A 129 -16.41 -5.97 -1.94
N LEU A 130 -16.80 -7.19 -2.28
CA LEU A 130 -18.19 -7.48 -2.69
C LEU A 130 -19.17 -7.18 -1.57
N LYS A 131 -18.79 -7.47 -0.33
CA LYS A 131 -19.66 -7.20 0.82
C LYS A 131 -19.79 -5.72 1.13
N GLU A 132 -18.81 -4.91 0.74
CA GLU A 132 -18.86 -3.47 0.98
C GLU A 132 -19.75 -2.74 -0.02
N GLU A 133 -20.02 -3.37 -1.14
CA GLU A 133 -20.91 -2.78 -2.14
C GLU A 133 -22.37 -2.98 -1.74
#